data_a336b03b4ab36cc12e31b7d6d486d8a4
#
_entry.id   a336b03b4ab36cc12e31b7d6d486d8a4
#
_cell.length_a   1.000
_cell.length_b   1.000
_cell.length_c   1.000
_cell.angle_alpha   90.00
_cell.angle_beta   90.00
_cell.angle_gamma   90.00
#
_symmetry.space_group_name_H-M   'P 1'
#
loop_
_entity.id
_entity.type
_entity.pdbx_description
1 polymer ?
#
loop_
_entity_poly.entity_id
_entity_poly.type
_entity_poly.pdbx_seq_one_letter_code
_entity_poly.pdbx_strand_id
1 'polypeptide(L)'
;MNITRSDRSKLALWWWTIDRYLLSSFLVLMMFGIFLVMASSQHLAENLNIPSHFFTVRHLFFGFLSIPILIFFSILNERQTKIICIVGIIITTSLLLLILFEGEKIKGAQRWFYLGNLSFQPSEIIKPLFVVFNAWLLSLWAEKRKFPGWMWSIVSIISISTLLLLQPDLGMTIIMISTWGFQLFITGIPFIIILCLILAFPVFMILSYHHFNHVKIRIDNFIEGKTYQISKSLQSFESGGFWGKGPGEGFYKKSLPDAHSDFVYAVAAEEYGALICIIIIIIYGLIIVRSFFYTINNNNLFFILAVSGLAFQFGFQSLIHMASNTDLIPTKGMTLPFLSYGGSSLLASAITAGILLSLTRKNDPLKPFKKEHYERL
;
A
#
# COMPACT_ATOMS: atom_id res chain seq x y z
N MET A 1 17.36 -22.37 19.58
CA MET A 1 16.88 -21.40 20.59
C MET A 1 15.43 -21.76 20.90
N ASN A 2 15.15 -22.42 22.05
CA ASN A 2 13.79 -22.80 22.40
C ASN A 2 13.10 -21.60 23.06
N ILE A 3 12.23 -20.91 22.28
CA ILE A 3 11.44 -19.79 22.78
C ILE A 3 10.30 -20.36 23.62
N THR A 4 10.49 -20.45 24.94
CA THR A 4 9.45 -20.90 25.87
C THR A 4 8.51 -19.75 26.25
N ARG A 5 7.28 -20.06 26.71
CA ARG A 5 6.31 -19.04 27.18
C ARG A 5 6.79 -18.27 28.43
N SER A 6 7.75 -18.82 29.17
CA SER A 6 8.36 -18.18 30.34
C SER A 6 9.53 -17.24 29.98
N ASP A 7 9.99 -17.25 28.74
CA ASP A 7 11.06 -16.37 28.29
C ASP A 7 10.54 -14.93 28.17
N ARG A 8 11.20 -13.99 28.88
CA ARG A 8 10.88 -12.57 28.92
C ARG A 8 11.70 -11.74 27.94
N SER A 9 12.46 -12.36 27.05
CA SER A 9 13.18 -11.62 26.01
C SER A 9 12.21 -10.88 25.09
N LYS A 10 12.63 -9.73 24.55
CA LYS A 10 11.77 -8.93 23.64
C LYS A 10 11.29 -9.75 22.44
N LEU A 11 12.11 -10.66 21.92
CA LEU A 11 11.78 -11.53 20.81
C LEU A 11 10.76 -12.61 21.18
N ALA A 12 10.87 -13.19 22.39
CA ALA A 12 9.90 -14.18 22.86
C ALA A 12 8.53 -13.52 23.08
N LEU A 13 8.49 -12.36 23.76
CA LEU A 13 7.27 -11.58 23.95
C LEU A 13 6.64 -11.20 22.61
N TRP A 14 7.44 -10.73 21.64
CA TRP A 14 6.98 -10.43 20.30
C TRP A 14 6.32 -11.65 19.64
N TRP A 15 6.99 -12.80 19.65
CA TRP A 15 6.49 -14.04 19.02
C TRP A 15 5.18 -14.54 19.63
N TRP A 16 5.01 -14.39 20.94
CA TRP A 16 3.81 -14.84 21.64
C TRP A 16 2.64 -13.85 21.57
N THR A 17 2.90 -12.58 21.27
CA THR A 17 1.87 -11.53 21.21
C THR A 17 1.44 -11.18 19.78
N ILE A 18 2.27 -11.46 18.77
CA ILE A 18 1.98 -11.13 17.36
C ILE A 18 0.80 -11.92 16.81
N ASP A 19 0.03 -11.30 15.94
CA ASP A 19 -1.01 -11.99 15.17
C ASP A 19 -0.37 -12.84 14.06
N ARG A 20 -0.36 -14.16 14.27
CA ARG A 20 0.26 -15.12 13.36
C ARG A 20 -0.47 -15.24 12.03
N TYR A 21 -1.80 -15.03 12.00
CA TYR A 21 -2.56 -15.08 10.75
C TYR A 21 -2.25 -13.89 9.85
N LEU A 22 -2.16 -12.66 10.41
CA LEU A 22 -1.72 -11.50 9.66
C LEU A 22 -0.28 -11.68 9.18
N LEU A 23 0.62 -12.13 10.05
CA LEU A 23 2.02 -12.36 9.68
C LEU A 23 2.14 -13.40 8.56
N SER A 24 1.46 -14.55 8.68
CA SER A 24 1.50 -15.58 7.64
C SER A 24 0.91 -15.09 6.32
N SER A 25 -0.17 -14.32 6.33
CA SER A 25 -0.76 -13.74 5.12
C SER A 25 0.22 -12.81 4.39
N PHE A 26 0.94 -11.95 5.10
CA PHE A 26 1.96 -11.09 4.50
C PHE A 26 3.14 -11.89 3.94
N LEU A 27 3.61 -12.91 4.66
CA LEU A 27 4.71 -13.76 4.20
C LEU A 27 4.31 -14.58 2.96
N VAL A 28 3.09 -15.09 2.90
CA VAL A 28 2.56 -15.80 1.73
C VAL A 28 2.51 -14.89 0.52
N LEU A 29 2.02 -13.64 0.67
CA LEU A 29 2.04 -12.67 -0.44
C LEU A 29 3.47 -12.36 -0.91
N MET A 30 4.43 -12.17 0.02
CA MET A 30 5.83 -11.93 -0.33
C MET A 30 6.44 -13.11 -1.10
N MET A 31 6.22 -14.33 -0.63
CA MET A 31 6.69 -15.54 -1.30
C MET A 31 6.09 -15.67 -2.69
N PHE A 32 4.78 -15.47 -2.81
CA PHE A 32 4.11 -15.58 -4.10
C PHE A 32 4.54 -14.48 -5.09
N GLY A 33 4.82 -13.28 -4.59
CA GLY A 33 5.37 -12.18 -5.37
C GLY A 33 6.71 -12.54 -6.05
N ILE A 34 7.58 -13.28 -5.37
CA ILE A 34 8.85 -13.74 -5.94
C ILE A 34 8.60 -14.63 -7.17
N PHE A 35 7.68 -15.59 -7.08
CA PHE A 35 7.34 -16.47 -8.21
C PHE A 35 6.75 -15.69 -9.38
N LEU A 36 5.82 -14.75 -9.11
CA LEU A 36 5.21 -13.94 -10.14
C LEU A 36 6.21 -13.01 -10.84
N VAL A 37 7.11 -12.36 -10.09
CA VAL A 37 8.14 -11.52 -10.68
C VAL A 37 9.14 -12.34 -11.49
N MET A 38 9.51 -13.53 -11.02
CA MET A 38 10.35 -14.44 -11.78
C MET A 38 9.71 -14.81 -13.13
N ALA A 39 8.42 -15.13 -13.12
CA ALA A 39 7.67 -15.53 -14.30
C ALA A 39 7.43 -14.37 -15.29
N SER A 40 7.20 -13.15 -14.79
CA SER A 40 6.83 -11.98 -15.60
C SER A 40 8.00 -11.17 -16.12
N SER A 41 9.20 -11.30 -15.53
CA SER A 41 10.32 -10.40 -15.81
C SER A 41 11.32 -10.91 -16.87
N GLN A 42 11.31 -12.21 -17.20
CA GLN A 42 12.32 -12.83 -18.08
C GLN A 42 12.37 -12.19 -19.47
N HIS A 43 11.22 -12.07 -20.12
CA HIS A 43 11.15 -11.52 -21.47
C HIS A 43 11.54 -10.02 -21.53
N LEU A 44 11.21 -9.26 -20.49
CA LEU A 44 11.65 -7.85 -20.40
C LEU A 44 13.17 -7.76 -20.28
N ALA A 45 13.80 -8.65 -19.52
CA ALA A 45 15.25 -8.70 -19.39
C ALA A 45 15.92 -9.03 -20.74
N GLU A 46 15.37 -9.99 -21.49
CA GLU A 46 15.81 -10.32 -22.85
C GLU A 46 15.74 -9.11 -23.79
N ASN A 47 14.60 -8.40 -23.80
CA ASN A 47 14.40 -7.20 -24.64
C ASN A 47 15.38 -6.05 -24.30
N LEU A 48 15.81 -5.97 -23.04
CA LEU A 48 16.76 -4.97 -22.57
C LEU A 48 18.23 -5.43 -22.67
N ASN A 49 18.50 -6.64 -23.20
CA ASN A 49 19.81 -7.26 -23.27
C ASN A 49 20.53 -7.33 -21.91
N ILE A 50 19.77 -7.59 -20.83
CA ILE A 50 20.30 -7.81 -19.48
C ILE A 50 20.03 -9.25 -19.03
N PRO A 51 20.76 -9.76 -18.01
CA PRO A 51 20.57 -11.13 -17.53
C PRO A 51 19.10 -11.39 -17.15
N SER A 52 18.54 -12.52 -17.59
CA SER A 52 17.12 -12.89 -17.39
C SER A 52 16.66 -12.85 -15.92
N HIS A 53 17.57 -13.09 -14.99
CA HIS A 53 17.33 -13.09 -13.54
C HIS A 53 17.52 -11.71 -12.87
N PHE A 54 17.89 -10.66 -13.61
CA PHE A 54 18.19 -9.33 -13.04
C PHE A 54 17.07 -8.79 -12.15
N PHE A 55 15.82 -8.75 -12.68
CA PHE A 55 14.68 -8.23 -11.93
C PHE A 55 14.32 -9.13 -10.74
N THR A 56 14.44 -10.45 -10.91
CA THR A 56 14.18 -11.43 -9.84
C THR A 56 15.16 -11.28 -8.69
N VAL A 57 16.45 -11.17 -8.99
CA VAL A 57 17.50 -10.97 -7.96
C VAL A 57 17.28 -9.65 -7.22
N ARG A 58 16.96 -8.60 -7.95
CA ARG A 58 16.66 -7.29 -7.34
C ARG A 58 15.40 -7.33 -6.47
N HIS A 59 14.36 -8.04 -6.91
CA HIS A 59 13.14 -8.25 -6.11
C HIS A 59 13.41 -9.07 -4.85
N LEU A 60 14.22 -10.13 -4.94
CA LEU A 60 14.69 -10.91 -3.80
C LEU A 60 15.49 -10.06 -2.81
N PHE A 61 16.38 -9.20 -3.29
CA PHE A 61 17.16 -8.29 -2.45
C PHE A 61 16.24 -7.35 -1.64
N PHE A 62 15.27 -6.69 -2.30
CA PHE A 62 14.33 -5.84 -1.60
C PHE A 62 13.35 -6.63 -0.73
N GLY A 63 12.95 -7.83 -1.14
CA GLY A 63 12.17 -8.76 -0.32
C GLY A 63 12.90 -9.15 0.96
N PHE A 64 14.18 -9.51 0.85
CA PHE A 64 15.02 -9.79 2.02
C PHE A 64 15.16 -8.58 2.94
N LEU A 65 15.36 -7.38 2.38
CA LEU A 65 15.43 -6.13 3.16
C LEU A 65 14.08 -5.76 3.81
N SER A 66 12.97 -6.16 3.21
CA SER A 66 11.63 -5.92 3.74
C SER A 66 11.34 -6.71 5.01
N ILE A 67 11.92 -7.89 5.20
CA ILE A 67 11.71 -8.72 6.39
C ILE A 67 12.21 -8.03 7.68
N PRO A 68 13.45 -7.57 7.79
CA PRO A 68 13.89 -6.85 8.99
C PRO A 68 13.13 -5.54 9.22
N ILE A 69 12.70 -4.84 8.16
CA ILE A 69 11.87 -3.64 8.28
C ILE A 69 10.50 -3.99 8.87
N LEU A 70 9.84 -5.03 8.37
CA LEU A 70 8.59 -5.53 8.90
C LEU A 70 8.73 -5.91 10.37
N ILE A 71 9.77 -6.68 10.74
CA ILE A 71 10.04 -7.08 12.11
C ILE A 71 10.31 -5.85 12.99
N PHE A 72 11.14 -4.91 12.54
CA PHE A 72 11.43 -3.68 13.26
C PHE A 72 10.15 -2.91 13.61
N PHE A 73 9.32 -2.60 12.62
CA PHE A 73 8.07 -1.89 12.85
C PHE A 73 7.09 -2.70 13.70
N SER A 74 7.08 -4.03 13.63
CA SER A 74 6.18 -4.90 14.41
C SER A 74 6.55 -5.00 15.90
N ILE A 75 7.80 -4.71 16.27
CA ILE A 75 8.25 -4.71 17.67
C ILE A 75 7.93 -3.40 18.38
N LEU A 76 7.75 -2.30 17.64
CA LEU A 76 7.50 -0.98 18.20
C LEU A 76 6.24 -0.97 19.09
N ASN A 77 6.22 -0.10 20.06
CA ASN A 77 5.00 0.23 20.80
C ASN A 77 4.28 1.43 20.18
N GLU A 78 3.03 1.67 20.56
CA GLU A 78 2.19 2.75 20.02
C GLU A 78 2.89 4.12 20.05
N ARG A 79 3.57 4.47 21.15
CA ARG A 79 4.28 5.76 21.27
C ARG A 79 5.45 5.85 20.28
N GLN A 80 6.24 4.79 20.16
CA GLN A 80 7.37 4.74 19.23
C GLN A 80 6.88 4.81 17.78
N THR A 81 5.82 4.09 17.45
CA THR A 81 5.19 4.12 16.12
C THR A 81 4.76 5.55 15.76
N LYS A 82 4.08 6.26 16.67
CA LYS A 82 3.71 7.67 16.46
C LYS A 82 4.93 8.55 16.17
N ILE A 83 5.96 8.49 17.00
CA ILE A 83 7.16 9.33 16.86
C ILE A 83 7.87 9.05 15.54
N ILE A 84 8.09 7.78 15.21
CA ILE A 84 8.78 7.39 13.97
C ILE A 84 7.97 7.84 12.73
N CYS A 85 6.63 7.70 12.76
CA CYS A 85 5.80 8.14 11.65
C CYS A 85 5.76 9.68 11.52
N ILE A 86 5.76 10.43 12.63
CA ILE A 86 5.84 11.90 12.59
C ILE A 86 7.18 12.37 12.00
N VAL A 87 8.29 11.79 12.45
CA VAL A 87 9.61 12.11 11.89
C VAL A 87 9.70 11.67 10.43
N GLY A 88 9.21 10.47 10.14
CA GLY A 88 9.22 9.89 8.80
C GLY A 88 8.42 10.71 7.79
N ILE A 89 7.26 11.27 8.18
CA ILE A 89 6.46 12.10 7.27
C ILE A 89 7.17 13.43 6.95
N ILE A 90 7.85 14.02 7.91
CA ILE A 90 8.65 15.24 7.68
C ILE A 90 9.77 14.93 6.67
N ILE A 91 10.52 13.86 6.89
CA ILE A 91 11.61 13.44 6.00
C ILE A 91 11.09 13.14 4.59
N THR A 92 10.03 12.33 4.48
CA THR A 92 9.49 11.93 3.16
C THR A 92 8.86 13.09 2.42
N THR A 93 8.19 14.03 3.11
CA THR A 93 7.65 15.25 2.49
C THR A 93 8.78 16.15 1.99
N SER A 94 9.87 16.30 2.76
CA SER A 94 11.07 17.03 2.32
C SER A 94 11.72 16.37 1.09
N LEU A 95 11.78 15.04 1.05
CA LEU A 95 12.27 14.30 -0.13
C LEU A 95 11.37 14.48 -1.35
N LEU A 96 10.03 14.48 -1.18
CA LEU A 96 9.10 14.76 -2.28
C LEU A 96 9.33 16.17 -2.84
N LEU A 97 9.55 17.15 -1.98
CA LEU A 97 9.87 18.52 -2.40
C LEU A 97 11.21 18.56 -3.15
N LEU A 98 12.24 17.91 -2.64
CA LEU A 98 13.58 17.89 -3.24
C LEU A 98 13.56 17.25 -4.64
N ILE A 99 12.81 16.18 -4.84
CA ILE A 99 12.66 15.51 -6.15
C ILE A 99 12.05 16.45 -7.20
N LEU A 100 11.19 17.40 -6.84
CA LEU A 100 10.65 18.38 -7.80
C LEU A 100 11.74 19.28 -8.40
N PHE A 101 12.85 19.49 -7.68
CA PHE A 101 13.96 20.33 -8.16
C PHE A 101 15.08 19.52 -8.80
N GLU A 102 15.42 18.36 -8.24
CA GLU A 102 16.61 17.58 -8.62
C GLU A 102 16.26 16.21 -9.27
N GLY A 103 14.99 15.81 -9.32
CA GLY A 103 14.58 14.50 -9.82
C GLY A 103 14.75 14.37 -11.33
N GLU A 104 15.14 13.19 -11.80
CA GLU A 104 15.18 12.86 -13.22
C GLU A 104 13.77 12.68 -13.82
N LYS A 105 13.55 13.23 -15.01
CA LYS A 105 12.29 13.06 -15.74
C LYS A 105 12.26 11.72 -16.49
N ILE A 106 11.51 10.76 -15.98
CA ILE A 106 11.29 9.46 -16.64
C ILE A 106 9.85 9.39 -17.12
N LYS A 107 9.64 9.14 -18.41
CA LYS A 107 8.31 9.10 -19.04
C LYS A 107 7.46 10.36 -18.70
N GLY A 108 8.12 11.54 -18.58
CA GLY A 108 7.45 12.81 -18.27
C GLY A 108 7.11 13.06 -16.80
N ALA A 109 7.53 12.22 -15.87
CA ALA A 109 7.30 12.37 -14.44
C ALA A 109 8.59 12.34 -13.61
N GLN A 110 8.68 13.21 -12.59
CA GLN A 110 9.80 13.29 -11.66
C GLN A 110 9.37 12.65 -10.33
N ARG A 111 9.59 11.33 -10.16
CA ARG A 111 9.10 10.57 -9.01
C ARG A 111 10.18 9.81 -8.28
N TRP A 112 11.35 9.65 -8.90
CA TRP A 112 12.40 8.77 -8.46
C TRP A 112 13.62 9.54 -8.00
N PHE A 113 14.15 9.13 -6.88
CA PHE A 113 15.44 9.57 -6.38
C PHE A 113 16.45 8.43 -6.64
N TYR A 114 17.57 8.75 -7.29
CA TYR A 114 18.60 7.78 -7.64
C TYR A 114 19.80 7.94 -6.70
N LEU A 115 20.17 6.85 -6.06
CA LEU A 115 21.39 6.71 -5.26
C LEU A 115 22.25 5.63 -5.95
N GLY A 116 23.04 6.05 -6.93
CA GLY A 116 23.76 5.12 -7.78
C GLY A 116 22.81 4.15 -8.51
N ASN A 117 22.97 2.85 -8.29
CA ASN A 117 22.14 1.81 -8.93
C ASN A 117 20.79 1.57 -8.23
N LEU A 118 20.53 2.23 -7.10
CA LEU A 118 19.29 2.08 -6.36
C LEU A 118 18.33 3.22 -6.69
N SER A 119 17.09 2.88 -7.04
CA SER A 119 16.00 3.84 -7.23
C SER A 119 15.05 3.79 -6.04
N PHE A 120 14.73 4.95 -5.50
CA PHE A 120 13.85 5.11 -4.35
C PHE A 120 12.70 6.06 -4.70
N GLN A 121 11.48 5.68 -4.34
CA GLN A 121 10.26 6.49 -4.56
C GLN A 121 9.64 6.87 -3.22
N PRO A 122 9.83 8.11 -2.74
CA PRO A 122 9.29 8.55 -1.45
C PRO A 122 7.77 8.54 -1.36
N SER A 123 7.06 8.70 -2.48
CA SER A 123 5.60 8.65 -2.52
C SER A 123 5.01 7.28 -2.12
N GLU A 124 5.79 6.21 -2.21
CA GLU A 124 5.41 4.90 -1.66
C GLU A 124 5.48 4.89 -0.12
N ILE A 125 6.59 5.37 0.43
CA ILE A 125 6.85 5.34 1.88
C ILE A 125 5.95 6.31 2.65
N ILE A 126 5.62 7.47 2.07
CA ILE A 126 4.77 8.48 2.76
C ILE A 126 3.37 7.92 3.08
N LYS A 127 2.86 6.96 2.31
CA LYS A 127 1.51 6.40 2.49
C LYS A 127 1.26 5.88 3.91
N PRO A 128 1.95 4.83 4.39
CA PRO A 128 1.72 4.31 5.75
C PRO A 128 2.05 5.33 6.83
N LEU A 129 3.06 6.17 6.62
CA LEU A 129 3.44 7.19 7.58
C LEU A 129 2.35 8.24 7.74
N PHE A 130 1.75 8.69 6.63
CA PHE A 130 0.64 9.64 6.64
C PHE A 130 -0.59 9.09 7.36
N VAL A 131 -0.95 7.83 7.14
CA VAL A 131 -2.10 7.21 7.80
C VAL A 131 -1.97 7.27 9.32
N VAL A 132 -0.80 6.92 9.86
CA VAL A 132 -0.53 6.95 11.30
C VAL A 132 -0.48 8.39 11.82
N PHE A 133 0.16 9.29 11.09
CA PHE A 133 0.22 10.71 11.44
C PHE A 133 -1.17 11.35 11.47
N ASN A 134 -1.97 11.11 10.45
CA ASN A 134 -3.33 11.63 10.39
C ASN A 134 -4.23 11.04 11.48
N ALA A 135 -4.10 9.73 11.77
CA ALA A 135 -4.79 9.10 12.90
C ALA A 135 -4.43 9.77 14.24
N TRP A 136 -3.17 10.13 14.43
CA TRP A 136 -2.73 10.86 15.61
C TRP A 136 -3.34 12.27 15.70
N LEU A 137 -3.35 13.03 14.60
CA LEU A 137 -3.94 14.37 14.57
C LEU A 137 -5.44 14.35 14.88
N LEU A 138 -6.18 13.43 14.25
CA LEU A 138 -7.62 13.31 14.41
C LEU A 138 -7.99 12.80 15.81
N SER A 139 -7.22 11.87 16.39
CA SER A 139 -7.45 11.41 17.75
C SER A 139 -7.24 12.53 18.77
N LEU A 140 -6.18 13.34 18.62
CA LEU A 140 -5.95 14.50 19.47
C LEU A 140 -7.08 15.52 19.42
N TRP A 141 -7.62 15.76 18.21
CA TRP A 141 -8.76 16.66 18.06
C TRP A 141 -10.02 16.13 18.73
N ALA A 142 -10.34 14.86 18.54
CA ALA A 142 -11.55 14.26 19.11
C ALA A 142 -11.49 14.14 20.64
N GLU A 143 -10.31 13.80 21.20
CA GLU A 143 -10.14 13.65 22.65
C GLU A 143 -9.97 14.98 23.39
N LYS A 144 -9.20 15.91 22.84
CA LYS A 144 -8.77 17.14 23.54
C LYS A 144 -9.38 18.41 22.97
N ARG A 145 -10.38 18.41 22.17
CA ARG A 145 -11.11 19.54 21.50
C ARG A 145 -10.42 20.92 21.41
N LYS A 146 -9.37 21.19 22.21
CA LYS A 146 -8.55 22.40 22.21
C LYS A 146 -7.45 22.43 21.14
N PHE A 147 -7.08 21.25 20.61
CA PHE A 147 -6.06 21.16 19.57
C PHE A 147 -6.74 21.07 18.19
N PRO A 148 -6.41 21.96 17.23
CA PRO A 148 -7.05 21.99 15.91
C PRO A 148 -6.50 20.89 14.99
N GLY A 149 -6.53 19.62 15.43
CA GLY A 149 -5.97 18.48 14.69
C GLY A 149 -6.62 18.26 13.33
N TRP A 150 -7.92 18.56 13.19
CA TRP A 150 -8.61 18.51 11.91
C TRP A 150 -8.04 19.51 10.89
N MET A 151 -7.68 20.72 11.32
CA MET A 151 -7.08 21.74 10.44
C MET A 151 -5.70 21.29 9.95
N TRP A 152 -4.85 20.76 10.87
CA TRP A 152 -3.54 20.22 10.50
C TRP A 152 -3.65 18.99 9.62
N SER A 153 -4.68 18.16 9.79
CA SER A 153 -5.01 17.05 8.91
C SER A 153 -5.31 17.53 7.48
N ILE A 154 -6.13 18.57 7.33
CA ILE A 154 -6.44 19.18 6.03
C ILE A 154 -5.19 19.79 5.40
N VAL A 155 -4.43 20.58 6.16
CA VAL A 155 -3.19 21.18 5.65
C VAL A 155 -2.20 20.12 5.16
N SER A 156 -2.04 19.04 5.91
CA SER A 156 -1.12 17.98 5.54
C SER A 156 -1.55 17.24 4.27
N ILE A 157 -2.84 16.89 4.12
CA ILE A 157 -3.31 16.21 2.91
C ILE A 157 -3.25 17.13 1.68
N ILE A 158 -3.57 18.41 1.82
CA ILE A 158 -3.44 19.38 0.72
C ILE A 158 -1.99 19.52 0.31
N SER A 159 -1.06 19.69 1.25
CA SER A 159 0.38 19.82 0.96
C SER A 159 0.93 18.59 0.23
N ILE A 160 0.64 17.39 0.76
CA ILE A 160 1.12 16.14 0.15
C ILE A 160 0.48 15.93 -1.24
N SER A 161 -0.83 16.14 -1.36
CA SER A 161 -1.54 15.99 -2.64
C SER A 161 -1.02 16.95 -3.70
N THR A 162 -0.74 18.19 -3.32
CA THR A 162 -0.13 19.19 -4.24
C THR A 162 1.24 18.72 -4.72
N LEU A 163 2.12 18.23 -3.83
CA LEU A 163 3.43 17.70 -4.22
C LEU A 163 3.30 16.50 -5.17
N LEU A 164 2.38 15.57 -4.89
CA LEU A 164 2.14 14.41 -5.75
C LEU A 164 1.58 14.81 -7.13
N LEU A 165 0.69 15.79 -7.19
CA LEU A 165 0.14 16.30 -8.46
C LEU A 165 1.20 17.02 -9.28
N LEU A 166 2.11 17.76 -8.66
CA LEU A 166 3.27 18.37 -9.33
C LEU A 166 4.26 17.34 -9.86
N GLN A 167 4.29 16.11 -9.29
CA GLN A 167 5.06 14.96 -9.78
C GLN A 167 4.30 14.09 -10.81
N PRO A 168 3.27 14.57 -11.46
CA PRO A 168 2.16 13.94 -12.19
C PRO A 168 1.74 12.55 -11.64
N ASP A 169 1.54 12.41 -10.30
CA ASP A 169 1.17 11.15 -9.65
C ASP A 169 -0.29 11.16 -9.13
N LEU A 170 -1.24 11.24 -10.07
CA LEU A 170 -2.67 11.23 -9.75
C LEU A 170 -3.09 9.96 -8.98
N GLY A 171 -2.47 8.81 -9.31
CA GLY A 171 -2.82 7.55 -8.68
C GLY A 171 -2.56 7.54 -7.18
N MET A 172 -1.36 7.95 -6.77
CA MET A 172 -1.02 8.08 -5.35
C MET A 172 -1.87 9.15 -4.66
N THR A 173 -2.15 10.25 -5.34
CA THR A 173 -3.04 11.32 -4.83
C THR A 173 -4.43 10.77 -4.49
N ILE A 174 -5.02 9.95 -5.36
CA ILE A 174 -6.34 9.32 -5.12
C ILE A 174 -6.28 8.40 -3.90
N ILE A 175 -5.26 7.56 -3.76
CA ILE A 175 -5.11 6.68 -2.58
C ILE A 175 -5.02 7.52 -1.30
N MET A 176 -4.22 8.58 -1.30
CA MET A 176 -4.02 9.44 -0.14
C MET A 176 -5.30 10.15 0.28
N ILE A 177 -6.00 10.79 -0.67
CA ILE A 177 -7.26 11.49 -0.41
C ILE A 177 -8.35 10.51 0.04
N SER A 178 -8.47 9.34 -0.60
CA SER A 178 -9.47 8.33 -0.23
C SER A 178 -9.22 7.78 1.17
N THR A 179 -7.96 7.52 1.52
CA THR A 179 -7.59 7.05 2.86
C THR A 179 -7.85 8.13 3.92
N TRP A 180 -7.52 9.38 3.63
CA TRP A 180 -7.82 10.52 4.49
C TRP A 180 -9.33 10.69 4.70
N GLY A 181 -10.12 10.64 3.63
CA GLY A 181 -11.58 10.71 3.72
C GLY A 181 -12.19 9.55 4.52
N PHE A 182 -11.66 8.34 4.35
CA PHE A 182 -12.05 7.18 5.13
C PHE A 182 -11.76 7.35 6.64
N GLN A 183 -10.58 7.88 7.02
CA GLN A 183 -10.27 8.17 8.42
C GLN A 183 -11.17 9.28 9.00
N LEU A 184 -11.52 10.30 8.21
CA LEU A 184 -12.50 11.32 8.61
C LEU A 184 -13.87 10.69 8.87
N PHE A 185 -14.32 9.77 8.02
CA PHE A 185 -15.58 9.06 8.21
C PHE A 185 -15.60 8.31 9.55
N ILE A 186 -14.56 7.56 9.87
CA ILE A 186 -14.46 6.81 11.13
C ILE A 186 -14.39 7.73 12.35
N THR A 187 -13.83 8.93 12.21
CA THR A 187 -13.77 9.91 13.30
C THR A 187 -15.16 10.42 13.71
N GLY A 188 -16.20 10.14 12.92
CA GLY A 188 -17.57 10.55 13.21
C GLY A 188 -17.90 11.98 12.78
N ILE A 189 -17.24 12.49 11.74
CA ILE A 189 -17.58 13.77 11.13
C ILE A 189 -19.00 13.70 10.54
N PRO A 190 -19.78 14.81 10.58
CA PRO A 190 -21.12 14.85 10.03
C PRO A 190 -21.18 14.30 8.59
N PHE A 191 -22.13 13.40 8.32
CA PHE A 191 -22.28 12.71 7.03
C PHE A 191 -22.38 13.69 5.85
N ILE A 192 -22.93 14.89 6.07
CA ILE A 192 -23.03 15.93 5.04
C ILE A 192 -21.65 16.33 4.48
N ILE A 193 -20.63 16.41 5.33
CA ILE A 193 -19.24 16.75 4.90
C ILE A 193 -18.69 15.63 4.01
N ILE A 194 -18.94 14.39 4.38
CA ILE A 194 -18.51 13.22 3.60
C ILE A 194 -19.21 13.19 2.26
N LEU A 195 -20.52 13.46 2.24
CA LEU A 195 -21.29 13.58 1.01
C LEU A 195 -20.72 14.68 0.10
N CYS A 196 -20.39 15.85 0.67
CA CYS A 196 -19.71 16.92 -0.08
C CYS A 196 -18.36 16.49 -0.66
N LEU A 197 -17.56 15.73 0.07
CA LEU A 197 -16.28 15.19 -0.41
C LEU A 197 -16.49 14.17 -1.55
N ILE A 198 -17.50 13.31 -1.43
CA ILE A 198 -17.85 12.35 -2.49
C ILE A 198 -18.31 13.08 -3.74
N LEU A 199 -19.14 14.11 -3.61
CA LEU A 199 -19.61 14.93 -4.74
C LEU A 199 -18.52 15.82 -5.33
N ALA A 200 -17.52 16.22 -4.53
CA ALA A 200 -16.35 16.95 -5.02
C ALA A 200 -15.39 16.07 -5.84
N PHE A 201 -15.41 14.75 -5.66
CA PHE A 201 -14.51 13.83 -6.37
C PHE A 201 -14.71 13.83 -7.90
N PRO A 202 -15.93 13.72 -8.46
CA PRO A 202 -16.18 13.90 -9.90
C PRO A 202 -15.69 15.24 -10.42
N VAL A 203 -15.92 16.32 -9.68
CA VAL A 203 -15.46 17.68 -10.05
C VAL A 203 -13.92 17.70 -10.12
N PHE A 204 -13.25 17.12 -9.13
CA PHE A 204 -11.80 16.98 -9.12
C PHE A 204 -11.30 16.15 -10.33
N MET A 205 -12.00 15.08 -10.70
CA MET A 205 -11.65 14.27 -11.87
C MET A 205 -11.83 15.04 -13.19
N ILE A 206 -12.91 15.81 -13.33
CA ILE A 206 -13.16 16.68 -14.50
C ILE A 206 -12.07 17.76 -14.61
N LEU A 207 -11.75 18.44 -13.51
CA LEU A 207 -10.68 19.44 -13.47
C LEU A 207 -9.33 18.80 -13.84
N SER A 208 -9.04 17.61 -13.32
CA SER A 208 -7.82 16.87 -13.63
C SER A 208 -7.74 16.48 -15.10
N TYR A 209 -8.85 16.10 -15.71
CA TYR A 209 -8.96 15.80 -17.14
C TYR A 209 -8.62 17.02 -18.02
N HIS A 210 -9.09 18.21 -17.64
CA HIS A 210 -8.82 19.44 -18.40
C HIS A 210 -7.44 20.02 -18.19
N HIS A 211 -6.84 19.88 -17.01
CA HIS A 211 -5.55 20.48 -16.69
C HIS A 211 -4.33 19.59 -16.95
N PHE A 212 -4.50 18.26 -16.93
CA PHE A 212 -3.40 17.32 -17.05
C PHE A 212 -3.51 16.46 -18.31
N ASN A 213 -2.70 16.74 -19.33
CA ASN A 213 -2.71 15.98 -20.59
C ASN A 213 -2.55 14.47 -20.40
N HIS A 214 -1.72 14.02 -19.44
CA HIS A 214 -1.54 12.60 -19.16
C HIS A 214 -2.81 11.94 -18.59
N VAL A 215 -3.65 12.68 -17.86
CA VAL A 215 -4.96 12.21 -17.36
C VAL A 215 -5.94 12.10 -18.52
N LYS A 216 -6.00 13.15 -19.36
CA LYS A 216 -6.85 13.21 -20.55
C LYS A 216 -6.58 12.01 -21.47
N ILE A 217 -5.33 11.79 -21.86
CA ILE A 217 -4.94 10.69 -22.76
C ILE A 217 -5.36 9.33 -22.17
N ARG A 218 -5.22 9.12 -20.87
CA ARG A 218 -5.60 7.86 -20.22
C ARG A 218 -7.11 7.63 -20.21
N ILE A 219 -7.89 8.67 -19.95
CA ILE A 219 -9.36 8.59 -19.93
C ILE A 219 -9.87 8.40 -21.36
N ASP A 220 -9.36 9.17 -22.34
CA ASP A 220 -9.76 9.05 -23.73
C ASP A 220 -9.45 7.64 -24.28
N ASN A 221 -8.25 7.13 -24.05
CA ASN A 221 -7.87 5.77 -24.42
C ASN A 221 -8.74 4.69 -23.76
N PHE A 222 -9.15 4.91 -22.51
CA PHE A 222 -10.04 3.99 -21.81
C PHE A 222 -11.44 3.99 -22.41
N ILE A 223 -12.02 5.17 -22.68
CA ILE A 223 -13.36 5.31 -23.29
C ILE A 223 -13.37 4.73 -24.72
N GLU A 224 -12.31 4.94 -25.46
CA GLU A 224 -12.17 4.44 -26.83
C GLU A 224 -11.83 2.94 -26.92
N GLY A 225 -11.55 2.29 -25.78
CA GLY A 225 -11.16 0.87 -25.73
C GLY A 225 -9.84 0.56 -26.47
N LYS A 226 -9.00 1.57 -26.73
CA LYS A 226 -7.80 1.46 -27.59
C LYS A 226 -6.51 1.16 -26.82
N THR A 227 -6.58 0.83 -25.55
CA THR A 227 -5.35 0.61 -24.76
C THR A 227 -4.78 -0.78 -25.04
N TYR A 228 -3.68 -0.83 -25.79
CA TYR A 228 -2.95 -2.08 -26.07
C TYR A 228 -2.67 -2.90 -24.81
N GLN A 229 -2.27 -2.25 -23.72
CA GLN A 229 -1.98 -2.90 -22.44
C GLN A 229 -3.19 -3.63 -21.87
N ILE A 230 -4.38 -2.99 -21.89
CA ILE A 230 -5.62 -3.60 -21.39
C ILE A 230 -6.05 -4.77 -22.27
N SER A 231 -6.00 -4.60 -23.58
CA SER A 231 -6.32 -5.68 -24.52
C SER A 231 -5.45 -6.93 -24.24
N LYS A 232 -4.14 -6.73 -24.00
CA LYS A 232 -3.23 -7.84 -23.66
C LYS A 232 -3.48 -8.40 -22.28
N SER A 233 -3.85 -7.57 -21.30
CA SER A 233 -4.26 -8.01 -19.97
C SER A 233 -5.49 -8.91 -20.05
N LEU A 234 -6.55 -8.50 -20.74
CA LEU A 234 -7.76 -9.31 -20.91
C LEU A 234 -7.49 -10.63 -21.64
N GLN A 235 -6.65 -10.60 -22.70
CA GLN A 235 -6.20 -11.82 -23.38
C GLN A 235 -5.44 -12.77 -22.44
N SER A 236 -4.67 -12.24 -21.47
CA SER A 236 -4.01 -13.04 -20.43
C SER A 236 -5.03 -13.74 -19.55
N PHE A 237 -6.09 -13.05 -19.10
CA PHE A 237 -7.18 -13.67 -18.31
C PHE A 237 -7.92 -14.74 -19.12
N GLU A 238 -8.30 -14.47 -20.36
CA GLU A 238 -8.99 -15.42 -21.23
C GLU A 238 -8.14 -16.68 -21.49
N SER A 239 -6.86 -16.47 -21.77
CA SER A 239 -5.91 -17.54 -22.08
C SER A 239 -5.65 -18.45 -20.87
N GLY A 240 -5.58 -17.88 -19.66
CA GLY A 240 -5.32 -18.65 -18.44
C GLY A 240 -6.50 -19.55 -18.02
N GLY A 241 -7.73 -19.12 -18.30
CA GLY A 241 -8.92 -19.86 -17.88
C GLY A 241 -8.96 -20.10 -16.37
N PHE A 242 -9.48 -21.26 -15.95
CA PHE A 242 -9.62 -21.58 -14.53
C PHE A 242 -8.31 -22.08 -13.87
N TRP A 243 -7.53 -22.88 -14.57
CA TRP A 243 -6.35 -23.58 -14.06
C TRP A 243 -5.00 -22.91 -14.43
N GLY A 244 -4.98 -22.01 -15.40
CA GLY A 244 -3.78 -21.41 -15.95
C GLY A 244 -3.11 -22.27 -17.03
N LYS A 245 -2.09 -21.69 -17.68
CA LYS A 245 -1.26 -22.36 -18.70
C LYS A 245 -0.09 -23.16 -18.08
N GLY A 246 0.26 -22.84 -16.85
CA GLY A 246 1.43 -23.36 -16.16
C GLY A 246 2.50 -22.27 -15.91
N PRO A 247 3.32 -22.45 -14.85
CA PRO A 247 4.39 -21.50 -14.52
C PRO A 247 5.38 -21.38 -15.68
N GLY A 248 5.60 -20.15 -16.15
CA GLY A 248 6.52 -19.86 -17.28
C GLY A 248 5.88 -19.97 -18.66
N GLU A 249 4.75 -20.67 -18.84
CA GLU A 249 4.15 -20.99 -20.15
C GLU A 249 3.22 -19.89 -20.68
N GLY A 250 3.05 -18.78 -19.97
CA GLY A 250 2.26 -17.63 -20.43
C GLY A 250 2.82 -17.02 -21.71
N PHE A 251 1.96 -16.78 -22.70
CA PHE A 251 2.32 -16.18 -23.99
C PHE A 251 2.11 -14.67 -23.99
N TYR A 252 0.95 -14.19 -23.53
CA TYR A 252 0.58 -12.79 -23.59
C TYR A 252 1.40 -11.90 -22.65
N LYS A 253 1.92 -12.43 -21.54
CA LYS A 253 2.86 -11.73 -20.66
C LYS A 253 4.09 -11.18 -21.38
N LYS A 254 4.54 -11.83 -22.47
CA LYS A 254 5.69 -11.42 -23.27
C LYS A 254 5.43 -10.13 -24.06
N SER A 255 4.18 -9.90 -24.44
CA SER A 255 3.74 -8.71 -25.17
C SER A 255 3.12 -7.63 -24.26
N LEU A 256 3.02 -7.89 -22.94
CA LEU A 256 2.42 -7.00 -21.97
C LEU A 256 3.49 -6.04 -21.40
N PRO A 257 3.47 -4.74 -21.74
CA PRO A 257 4.40 -3.78 -21.15
C PRO A 257 4.25 -3.70 -19.64
N ASP A 258 5.37 -3.58 -18.91
CA ASP A 258 5.41 -3.49 -17.46
C ASP A 258 4.67 -4.65 -16.73
N ALA A 259 4.67 -5.86 -17.34
CA ALA A 259 4.00 -7.06 -16.83
C ALA A 259 4.38 -7.40 -15.37
N HIS A 260 5.65 -7.18 -15.00
CA HIS A 260 6.21 -7.50 -13.69
C HIS A 260 5.81 -6.50 -12.58
N SER A 261 5.35 -5.30 -12.93
CA SER A 261 4.95 -4.25 -11.96
C SER A 261 3.47 -3.95 -12.01
N ASP A 262 2.97 -3.45 -13.15
CA ASP A 262 1.63 -2.89 -13.26
C ASP A 262 0.56 -3.93 -13.65
N PHE A 263 0.97 -5.05 -14.24
CA PHE A 263 0.08 -6.10 -14.73
C PHE A 263 0.38 -7.49 -14.14
N VAL A 264 1.02 -7.53 -12.97
CA VAL A 264 1.37 -8.79 -12.30
C VAL A 264 0.15 -9.67 -12.01
N TYR A 265 -1.02 -9.08 -11.80
CA TYR A 265 -2.27 -9.82 -11.57
C TYR A 265 -2.77 -10.50 -12.86
N ALA A 266 -2.59 -9.88 -14.02
CA ALA A 266 -2.88 -10.50 -15.32
C ALA A 266 -1.93 -11.66 -15.62
N VAL A 267 -0.63 -11.53 -15.25
CA VAL A 267 0.32 -12.64 -15.35
C VAL A 267 -0.07 -13.80 -14.44
N ALA A 268 -0.51 -13.50 -13.21
CA ALA A 268 -1.03 -14.53 -12.29
C ALA A 268 -2.23 -15.27 -12.90
N ALA A 269 -3.13 -14.53 -13.57
CA ALA A 269 -4.28 -15.12 -14.26
C ALA A 269 -3.87 -16.01 -15.42
N GLU A 270 -2.90 -15.59 -16.25
CA GLU A 270 -2.45 -16.39 -17.39
C GLU A 270 -1.75 -17.68 -16.97
N GLU A 271 -0.84 -17.62 -16.01
CA GLU A 271 -0.02 -18.77 -15.62
C GLU A 271 -0.71 -19.73 -14.65
N TYR A 272 -1.44 -19.17 -13.67
CA TYR A 272 -2.03 -19.95 -12.58
C TYR A 272 -3.56 -19.97 -12.59
N GLY A 273 -4.20 -19.24 -13.51
CA GLY A 273 -5.64 -19.24 -13.72
C GLY A 273 -6.44 -18.42 -12.70
N ALA A 274 -7.76 -18.42 -12.90
CA ALA A 274 -8.71 -17.72 -12.05
C ALA A 274 -8.67 -18.19 -10.59
N LEU A 275 -8.37 -19.46 -10.34
CA LEU A 275 -8.28 -20.02 -8.99
C LEU A 275 -7.27 -19.26 -8.12
N ILE A 276 -6.06 -19.04 -8.63
CA ILE A 276 -5.03 -18.29 -7.89
C ILE A 276 -5.39 -16.81 -7.76
N CYS A 277 -6.01 -16.22 -8.77
CA CYS A 277 -6.55 -14.86 -8.68
C CYS A 277 -7.55 -14.71 -7.53
N ILE A 278 -8.46 -15.67 -7.36
CA ILE A 278 -9.42 -15.71 -6.25
C ILE A 278 -8.69 -15.88 -4.91
N ILE A 279 -7.70 -16.76 -4.82
CA ILE A 279 -6.91 -16.95 -3.60
C ILE A 279 -6.18 -15.63 -3.20
N ILE A 280 -5.62 -14.93 -4.16
CA ILE A 280 -4.99 -13.60 -3.93
C ILE A 280 -6.02 -12.63 -3.34
N ILE A 281 -7.22 -12.52 -3.93
CA ILE A 281 -8.30 -11.67 -3.40
C ILE A 281 -8.66 -12.07 -1.96
N ILE A 282 -8.80 -13.38 -1.70
CA ILE A 282 -9.12 -13.89 -0.36
C ILE A 282 -8.04 -13.52 0.65
N ILE A 283 -6.76 -13.62 0.30
CA ILE A 283 -5.67 -13.26 1.24
C ILE A 283 -5.69 -11.75 1.56
N TYR A 284 -5.88 -10.88 0.56
CA TYR A 284 -6.06 -9.43 0.82
C TYR A 284 -7.31 -9.18 1.67
N GLY A 285 -8.42 -9.85 1.36
CA GLY A 285 -9.66 -9.78 2.14
C GLY A 285 -9.47 -10.21 3.60
N LEU A 286 -8.75 -11.30 3.85
CA LEU A 286 -8.41 -11.78 5.20
C LEU A 286 -7.59 -10.74 5.98
N ILE A 287 -6.59 -10.12 5.36
CA ILE A 287 -5.79 -9.06 6.00
C ILE A 287 -6.68 -7.90 6.41
N ILE A 288 -7.56 -7.44 5.52
CA ILE A 288 -8.45 -6.30 5.76
C ILE A 288 -9.45 -6.63 6.86
N VAL A 289 -10.21 -7.70 6.69
CA VAL A 289 -11.27 -8.11 7.63
C VAL A 289 -10.70 -8.36 9.01
N ARG A 290 -9.56 -9.08 9.10
CA ARG A 290 -8.92 -9.34 10.39
C ARG A 290 -8.42 -8.07 11.08
N SER A 291 -7.89 -7.12 10.32
CA SER A 291 -7.48 -5.82 10.87
C SER A 291 -8.67 -5.04 11.42
N PHE A 292 -9.81 -5.03 10.71
CA PHE A 292 -11.03 -4.39 11.18
C PHE A 292 -11.60 -5.06 12.43
N PHE A 293 -11.52 -6.38 12.58
CA PHE A 293 -11.98 -7.07 13.78
C PHE A 293 -11.28 -6.57 15.04
N TYR A 294 -10.01 -6.17 14.96
CA TYR A 294 -9.30 -5.59 16.10
C TYR A 294 -9.81 -4.21 16.51
N THR A 295 -10.49 -3.49 15.61
CA THR A 295 -11.00 -2.13 15.89
C THR A 295 -12.37 -2.13 16.54
N ILE A 296 -13.19 -3.18 16.37
CA ILE A 296 -14.59 -3.24 16.84
C ILE A 296 -14.73 -3.08 18.34
N ASN A 297 -13.83 -3.70 19.12
CA ASN A 297 -13.90 -3.72 20.59
C ASN A 297 -12.82 -2.84 21.24
N ASN A 298 -12.30 -1.84 20.53
CA ASN A 298 -11.26 -0.95 21.04
C ASN A 298 -11.80 0.46 21.25
N ASN A 299 -11.49 1.06 22.40
CA ASN A 299 -11.93 2.41 22.75
C ASN A 299 -10.86 3.48 22.43
N ASN A 300 -9.65 3.07 22.05
CA ASN A 300 -8.58 4.01 21.68
C ASN A 300 -8.78 4.49 20.25
N LEU A 301 -9.20 5.73 20.08
CA LEU A 301 -9.50 6.30 18.76
C LEU A 301 -8.26 6.33 17.84
N PHE A 302 -7.07 6.62 18.38
CA PHE A 302 -5.84 6.55 17.58
C PHE A 302 -5.65 5.14 17.00
N PHE A 303 -5.81 4.12 17.84
CA PHE A 303 -5.67 2.73 17.39
C PHE A 303 -6.69 2.39 16.29
N ILE A 304 -7.96 2.76 16.49
CA ILE A 304 -9.03 2.52 15.51
C ILE A 304 -8.68 3.17 14.17
N LEU A 305 -8.33 4.45 14.18
CA LEU A 305 -8.02 5.22 12.97
C LEU A 305 -6.75 4.73 12.27
N ALA A 306 -5.71 4.35 13.03
CA ALA A 306 -4.45 3.89 12.44
C ALA A 306 -4.62 2.50 11.81
N VAL A 307 -5.20 1.54 12.53
CA VAL A 307 -5.37 0.16 12.04
C VAL A 307 -6.35 0.11 10.86
N SER A 308 -7.52 0.75 10.99
CA SER A 308 -8.51 0.77 9.91
C SER A 308 -8.02 1.55 8.69
N GLY A 309 -7.31 2.67 8.90
CA GLY A 309 -6.73 3.47 7.82
C GLY A 309 -5.65 2.70 7.04
N LEU A 310 -4.74 1.99 7.73
CA LEU A 310 -3.72 1.16 7.09
C LEU A 310 -4.32 -0.03 6.33
N ALA A 311 -5.31 -0.70 6.93
CA ALA A 311 -6.02 -1.80 6.29
C ALA A 311 -6.78 -1.33 5.04
N PHE A 312 -7.48 -0.19 5.14
CA PHE A 312 -8.16 0.43 4.01
C PHE A 312 -7.17 0.80 2.89
N GLN A 313 -6.08 1.49 3.21
CA GLN A 313 -5.06 1.89 2.23
C GLN A 313 -4.48 0.69 1.50
N PHE A 314 -4.10 -0.36 2.23
CA PHE A 314 -3.54 -1.59 1.69
C PHE A 314 -4.53 -2.30 0.75
N GLY A 315 -5.79 -2.42 1.18
CA GLY A 315 -6.85 -3.04 0.39
C GLY A 315 -7.29 -2.20 -0.80
N PHE A 316 -7.40 -0.88 -0.64
CA PHE A 316 -7.81 0.03 -1.70
C PHE A 316 -6.77 0.09 -2.83
N GLN A 317 -5.47 0.11 -2.50
CA GLN A 317 -4.41 0.02 -3.48
C GLN A 317 -4.48 -1.31 -4.25
N SER A 318 -4.72 -2.42 -3.56
CA SER A 318 -4.88 -3.74 -4.18
C SER A 318 -6.09 -3.79 -5.10
N LEU A 319 -7.22 -3.25 -4.69
CA LEU A 319 -8.43 -3.14 -5.49
C LEU A 319 -8.22 -2.32 -6.77
N ILE A 320 -7.58 -1.15 -6.66
CA ILE A 320 -7.27 -0.32 -7.83
C ILE A 320 -6.38 -1.08 -8.82
N HIS A 321 -5.35 -1.78 -8.34
CA HIS A 321 -4.47 -2.57 -9.20
C HIS A 321 -5.25 -3.67 -9.93
N MET A 322 -6.04 -4.46 -9.22
CA MET A 322 -6.84 -5.54 -9.81
C MET A 322 -7.88 -5.00 -10.79
N ALA A 323 -8.59 -3.91 -10.43
CA ALA A 323 -9.60 -3.27 -11.27
C ALA A 323 -8.99 -2.68 -12.55
N SER A 324 -7.76 -2.14 -12.49
CA SER A 324 -7.07 -1.64 -13.69
C SER A 324 -6.60 -2.76 -14.62
N ASN A 325 -6.30 -3.96 -14.09
CA ASN A 325 -5.93 -5.13 -14.89
C ASN A 325 -7.14 -5.79 -15.59
N THR A 326 -8.35 -5.59 -15.03
CA THR A 326 -9.61 -6.17 -15.55
C THR A 326 -10.48 -5.17 -16.33
N ASP A 327 -9.91 -4.03 -16.73
CA ASP A 327 -10.60 -2.98 -17.51
C ASP A 327 -11.81 -2.34 -16.81
N LEU A 328 -11.88 -2.43 -15.48
CA LEU A 328 -12.93 -1.77 -14.70
C LEU A 328 -12.64 -0.27 -14.48
N ILE A 329 -11.38 0.11 -14.52
CA ILE A 329 -10.90 1.49 -14.40
C ILE A 329 -9.71 1.75 -15.34
N PRO A 330 -9.45 3.02 -15.73
CA PRO A 330 -8.28 3.36 -16.56
C PRO A 330 -6.98 2.87 -15.94
N THR A 331 -6.04 2.40 -16.77
CA THR A 331 -4.73 1.94 -16.32
C THR A 331 -4.00 2.99 -15.51
N LYS A 332 -3.54 2.59 -14.34
CA LYS A 332 -2.67 3.38 -13.47
C LYS A 332 -1.46 2.53 -13.12
N GLY A 333 -0.27 3.01 -13.39
CA GLY A 333 0.97 2.36 -12.97
C GLY A 333 1.07 2.32 -11.45
N MET A 334 0.43 1.35 -10.83
CA MET A 334 0.44 1.11 -9.39
C MET A 334 0.80 -0.32 -9.11
N THR A 335 1.66 -0.52 -8.13
CA THR A 335 2.08 -1.84 -7.69
C THR A 335 1.02 -2.52 -6.83
N LEU A 336 0.86 -3.83 -6.98
CA LEU A 336 0.12 -4.68 -6.05
C LEU A 336 1.01 -4.99 -4.84
N PRO A 337 0.63 -4.60 -3.61
CA PRO A 337 1.48 -4.72 -2.43
C PRO A 337 2.02 -6.14 -2.23
N PHE A 338 3.33 -6.28 -2.04
CA PHE A 338 4.09 -7.53 -1.94
C PHE A 338 4.17 -8.40 -3.20
N LEU A 339 3.27 -8.27 -4.16
CA LEU A 339 3.24 -9.13 -5.35
C LEU A 339 3.96 -8.51 -6.55
N SER A 340 3.81 -7.20 -6.78
CA SER A 340 4.46 -6.50 -7.90
C SER A 340 5.94 -6.25 -7.66
N TYR A 341 6.71 -6.25 -8.74
CA TYR A 341 8.08 -5.74 -8.72
C TYR A 341 8.09 -4.25 -8.38
N GLY A 342 8.85 -3.88 -7.36
CA GLY A 342 9.04 -2.49 -6.94
C GLY A 342 9.72 -2.40 -5.59
N GLY A 343 11.01 -1.99 -5.55
CA GLY A 343 11.77 -1.93 -4.30
C GLY A 343 11.11 -1.06 -3.24
N SER A 344 10.77 0.19 -3.59
CA SER A 344 10.14 1.13 -2.65
C SER A 344 8.75 0.69 -2.21
N SER A 345 7.99 0.04 -3.10
CA SER A 345 6.66 -0.50 -2.78
C SER A 345 6.73 -1.67 -1.82
N LEU A 346 7.71 -2.58 -1.99
CA LEU A 346 7.96 -3.67 -1.03
C LEU A 346 8.29 -3.13 0.36
N LEU A 347 9.20 -2.13 0.44
CA LEU A 347 9.56 -1.51 1.71
C LEU A 347 8.36 -0.80 2.35
N ALA A 348 7.56 -0.07 1.58
CA ALA A 348 6.34 0.59 2.07
C ALA A 348 5.29 -0.42 2.56
N SER A 349 5.12 -1.53 1.83
CA SER A 349 4.24 -2.63 2.23
C SER A 349 4.72 -3.30 3.52
N ALA A 350 6.05 -3.46 3.68
CA ALA A 350 6.64 -3.99 4.91
C ALA A 350 6.45 -3.05 6.11
N ILE A 351 6.55 -1.73 5.91
CA ILE A 351 6.23 -0.73 6.94
C ILE A 351 4.76 -0.84 7.32
N THR A 352 3.85 -0.87 6.35
CA THR A 352 2.40 -1.03 6.56
C THR A 352 2.10 -2.29 7.37
N ALA A 353 2.62 -3.44 6.95
CA ALA A 353 2.44 -4.71 7.62
C ALA A 353 3.05 -4.72 9.03
N GLY A 354 4.26 -4.17 9.19
CA GLY A 354 4.92 -4.06 10.49
C GLY A 354 4.13 -3.20 11.48
N ILE A 355 3.60 -2.05 11.05
CA ILE A 355 2.78 -1.19 11.90
C ILE A 355 1.44 -1.86 12.24
N LEU A 356 0.78 -2.51 11.27
CA LEU A 356 -0.44 -3.29 11.54
C LEU A 356 -0.18 -4.37 12.58
N LEU A 357 0.90 -5.15 12.42
CA LEU A 357 1.28 -6.19 13.38
C LEU A 357 1.64 -5.62 14.75
N SER A 358 2.28 -4.45 14.82
CA SER A 358 2.60 -3.76 16.08
C SER A 358 1.34 -3.37 16.84
N LEU A 359 0.42 -2.70 16.16
CA LEU A 359 -0.81 -2.19 16.77
C LEU A 359 -1.78 -3.32 17.15
N THR A 360 -1.86 -4.40 16.36
CA THR A 360 -2.76 -5.55 16.59
C THR A 360 -2.19 -6.61 17.53
N ARG A 361 -1.00 -6.38 18.14
CA ARG A 361 -0.45 -7.31 19.14
C ARG A 361 -1.38 -7.48 20.32
N LYS A 362 -1.52 -8.71 20.78
CA LYS A 362 -2.24 -9.01 22.01
C LYS A 362 -1.51 -8.37 23.21
N ASN A 363 -2.26 -7.85 24.15
CA ASN A 363 -1.68 -7.39 25.41
C ASN A 363 -0.85 -8.51 26.03
N ASP A 364 0.30 -8.15 26.60
CA ASP A 364 1.15 -9.08 27.31
C ASP A 364 0.33 -9.75 28.43
N PRO A 365 0.11 -11.07 28.37
CA PRO A 365 -0.69 -11.78 29.37
C PRO A 365 -0.08 -11.72 30.78
N LEU A 366 1.17 -11.24 30.91
CA LEU A 366 1.90 -11.11 32.16
C LEU A 366 1.88 -9.68 32.74
N LYS A 367 1.35 -8.70 32.02
CA LYS A 367 1.12 -7.37 32.61
C LYS A 367 -0.15 -7.43 33.45
N PRO A 368 -0.07 -7.14 34.77
CA PRO A 368 -1.27 -7.01 35.58
C PRO A 368 -2.20 -5.98 34.91
N PHE A 369 -3.48 -6.30 34.82
CA PHE A 369 -4.51 -5.35 34.41
C PHE A 369 -4.29 -4.06 35.20
N LYS A 370 -3.89 -2.97 34.52
CA LYS A 370 -3.96 -1.66 35.16
C LYS A 370 -5.43 -1.39 35.46
N LYS A 371 -5.80 -1.50 36.72
CA LYS A 371 -7.08 -1.02 37.26
C LYS A 371 -7.12 0.51 37.19
N GLU A 372 -7.21 1.06 36.02
CA GLU A 372 -7.41 2.49 35.82
C GLU A 372 -8.84 2.73 35.34
N HIS A 373 -9.85 2.40 36.14
CA HIS A 373 -11.21 2.98 35.91
C HIS A 373 -12.26 2.62 37.01
N TYR A 374 -11.86 2.25 38.20
CA TYR A 374 -12.85 2.05 39.27
C TYR A 374 -12.81 3.07 40.45
N GLU A 375 -12.10 4.20 40.25
CA GLU A 375 -12.08 5.27 41.27
C GLU A 375 -12.75 6.57 40.80
N ARG A 376 -13.78 6.50 39.98
CA ARG A 376 -14.71 7.62 39.73
C ARG A 376 -16.12 7.08 39.53
N LEU A 377 -16.70 6.60 40.62
CA LEU A 377 -18.13 6.58 40.92
C LEU A 377 -18.37 7.28 42.23
#